data_877821cdbe6180291a6c7a2314c414b4
#
_entry.id   877821cdbe6180291a6c7a2314c414b4
#
_cell.length_a   1.000
_cell.length_b   1.000
_cell.length_c   1.000
_cell.angle_alpha   90.00
_cell.angle_beta   90.00
_cell.angle_gamma   90.00
#
_symmetry.space_group_name_H-M   'P 1'
#
loop_
_entity.id
_entity.type
_entity.pdbx_description
1 polymer ?
#
loop_
_entity_poly.entity_id
_entity_poly.type
_entity_poly.pdbx_seq_one_letter_code
_entity_poly.pdbx_strand_id
1 'polypeptide(L)'
;MADQDFDAAALYDEDYLHFYAGPGIPAEHERQVGDDRSEADADLIVRLLELRPGARVLDLACGHGRIANRLAARGHAVTGTDSSPAFLTRARADASARGVHVDYRQGDMRDLPWDGEFDAVVNWFTAYGYFDDDTNRAVLRGVARALRPGGRVILELNNLTSALRGHRPARVAVHDDGDLFADRHHLDPLTSRLHAERTVVRDGRARTFSFHVRLFAFPELRDWLHTAGFTDVSGHGEDGGPLRADHDRMVVVARRA
;
A
#
# COMPACT_ATOMS: atom_id res chain seq x y z
N MET A 1 9.86 21.80 -12.16
CA MET A 1 10.21 21.67 -10.75
C MET A 1 10.92 20.34 -10.61
N ALA A 2 12.15 20.31 -10.09
CA ALA A 2 12.86 19.07 -9.86
C ALA A 2 12.02 18.19 -8.93
N ASP A 3 11.89 16.91 -9.28
CA ASP A 3 11.25 15.89 -8.48
C ASP A 3 11.94 15.89 -7.12
N GLN A 4 11.27 16.42 -6.09
CA GLN A 4 11.77 16.26 -4.72
C GLN A 4 11.68 14.77 -4.43
N ASP A 5 12.81 14.15 -4.11
CA ASP A 5 12.86 12.77 -3.66
C ASP A 5 11.77 12.55 -2.61
N PHE A 6 10.80 11.66 -2.91
CA PHE A 6 9.72 11.35 -2.01
C PHE A 6 10.26 10.77 -0.72
N ASP A 7 10.12 11.51 0.38
CA ASP A 7 10.47 11.06 1.72
C ASP A 7 9.25 10.41 2.39
N ALA A 8 9.14 9.11 2.24
CA ALA A 8 8.06 8.34 2.83
C ALA A 8 8.08 8.39 4.37
N ALA A 9 9.26 8.46 5.00
CA ALA A 9 9.35 8.51 6.45
C ALA A 9 8.84 9.84 7.02
N ALA A 10 9.00 10.94 6.28
CA ALA A 10 8.46 12.24 6.66
C ALA A 10 6.94 12.34 6.48
N LEU A 11 6.36 11.58 5.53
CA LEU A 11 4.92 11.53 5.30
C LEU A 11 4.23 10.56 6.26
N TYR A 12 4.79 9.38 6.45
CA TYR A 12 4.21 8.28 7.24
C TYR A 12 4.85 8.23 8.63
N ASP A 13 4.52 9.19 9.45
CA ASP A 13 5.00 9.37 10.82
C ASP A 13 3.90 9.12 11.87
N GLU A 14 4.15 9.57 13.11
CA GLU A 14 3.19 9.43 14.21
C GLU A 14 1.90 10.22 13.98
N ASP A 15 1.95 11.36 13.28
CA ASP A 15 0.76 12.15 12.95
C ASP A 15 -0.12 11.37 11.97
N TYR A 16 0.48 10.66 10.99
CA TYR A 16 -0.28 9.81 10.09
C TYR A 16 -0.93 8.63 10.85
N LEU A 17 -0.19 7.99 11.77
CA LEU A 17 -0.72 6.90 12.59
C LEU A 17 -1.95 7.33 13.40
N HIS A 18 -1.94 8.55 13.93
CA HIS A 18 -3.05 9.10 14.70
C HIS A 18 -4.39 9.08 13.93
N PHE A 19 -4.36 9.32 12.62
CA PHE A 19 -5.56 9.33 11.77
C PHE A 19 -5.90 7.97 11.13
N TYR A 20 -5.00 7.00 11.15
CA TYR A 20 -5.18 5.72 10.45
C TYR A 20 -5.03 4.48 11.33
N ALA A 21 -4.63 4.62 12.60
CA ALA A 21 -4.40 3.47 13.47
C ALA A 21 -4.70 3.80 14.93
N GLY A 22 -5.77 3.24 15.48
CA GLY A 22 -6.12 3.39 16.88
C GLY A 22 -7.57 3.78 17.08
N PRO A 23 -7.99 4.03 18.33
CA PRO A 23 -9.34 4.49 18.63
C PRO A 23 -9.52 5.94 18.20
N GLY A 24 -10.74 6.31 17.81
CA GLY A 24 -11.11 7.70 17.48
C GLY A 24 -10.78 8.13 16.07
N ILE A 25 -10.25 7.24 15.21
CA ILE A 25 -9.99 7.58 13.82
C ILE A 25 -11.26 7.95 13.06
N PRO A 26 -11.18 8.84 12.05
CA PRO A 26 -12.34 9.24 11.27
C PRO A 26 -13.10 8.04 10.69
N ALA A 27 -14.43 8.06 10.74
CA ALA A 27 -15.27 6.95 10.26
C ALA A 27 -14.99 6.54 8.80
N GLU A 28 -14.52 7.47 7.98
CA GLU A 28 -14.06 7.18 6.62
C GLU A 28 -12.82 6.28 6.64
N HIS A 29 -11.87 6.54 7.54
CA HIS A 29 -10.66 5.72 7.68
C HIS A 29 -10.97 4.37 8.33
N GLU A 30 -11.87 4.33 9.31
CA GLU A 30 -12.33 3.08 9.90
C GLU A 30 -12.86 2.11 8.84
N ARG A 31 -13.66 2.62 7.89
CA ARG A 31 -14.14 1.82 6.77
C ARG A 31 -13.04 1.31 5.83
N GLN A 32 -11.89 2.00 5.79
CA GLN A 32 -10.77 1.66 4.91
C GLN A 32 -9.73 0.76 5.56
N VAL A 33 -9.49 0.91 6.84
CA VAL A 33 -8.38 0.26 7.56
C VAL A 33 -8.77 -0.38 8.89
N GLY A 34 -10.03 -0.30 9.30
CA GLY A 34 -10.54 -0.92 10.52
C GLY A 34 -10.35 -2.45 10.54
N ASP A 35 -10.58 -3.05 11.70
CA ASP A 35 -10.29 -4.48 11.92
C ASP A 35 -11.06 -5.39 10.95
N ASP A 36 -12.37 -5.21 10.78
CA ASP A 36 -13.18 -6.04 9.87
C ASP A 36 -12.71 -5.92 8.41
N ARG A 37 -12.40 -4.70 7.98
CA ARG A 37 -11.86 -4.47 6.63
C ARG A 37 -10.50 -5.13 6.46
N SER A 38 -9.68 -5.07 7.47
CA SER A 38 -8.33 -5.65 7.45
C SER A 38 -8.35 -7.18 7.42
N GLU A 39 -9.31 -7.81 8.11
CA GLU A 39 -9.51 -9.26 8.00
C GLU A 39 -9.98 -9.65 6.60
N ALA A 40 -10.96 -8.92 6.04
CA ALA A 40 -11.44 -9.15 4.68
C ALA A 40 -10.34 -8.96 3.62
N ASP A 41 -9.50 -7.95 3.78
CA ASP A 41 -8.34 -7.72 2.91
C ASP A 41 -7.34 -8.89 2.97
N ALA A 42 -7.02 -9.39 4.17
CA ALA A 42 -6.11 -10.52 4.33
C ALA A 42 -6.68 -11.81 3.70
N ASP A 43 -7.98 -12.08 3.86
CA ASP A 43 -8.65 -13.21 3.22
C ASP A 43 -8.65 -13.09 1.70
N LEU A 44 -8.89 -11.89 1.17
CA LEU A 44 -8.80 -11.60 -0.26
C LEU A 44 -7.39 -11.86 -0.81
N ILE A 45 -6.36 -11.40 -0.11
CA ILE A 45 -4.95 -11.61 -0.47
C ILE A 45 -4.62 -13.11 -0.51
N VAL A 46 -4.96 -13.86 0.55
CA VAL A 46 -4.72 -15.32 0.61
C VAL A 46 -5.38 -16.03 -0.57
N ARG A 47 -6.63 -15.67 -0.87
CA ARG A 47 -7.42 -16.26 -1.96
C ARG A 47 -6.84 -15.94 -3.34
N LEU A 48 -6.56 -14.65 -3.62
CA LEU A 48 -6.09 -14.22 -4.95
C LEU A 48 -4.65 -14.66 -5.25
N LEU A 49 -3.79 -14.70 -4.23
CA LEU A 49 -2.43 -15.22 -4.36
C LEU A 49 -2.36 -16.74 -4.30
N GLU A 50 -3.48 -17.43 -3.97
CA GLU A 50 -3.52 -18.88 -3.76
C GLU A 50 -2.43 -19.34 -2.77
N LEU A 51 -2.31 -18.63 -1.65
CA LEU A 51 -1.27 -18.90 -0.66
C LEU A 51 -1.45 -20.28 -0.03
N ARG A 52 -0.41 -21.10 -0.08
CA ARG A 52 -0.37 -22.37 0.62
C ARG A 52 -0.02 -22.16 2.11
N PRO A 53 -0.46 -23.05 3.01
CA PRO A 53 -0.04 -22.97 4.41
C PRO A 53 1.49 -22.85 4.53
N GLY A 54 1.97 -21.96 5.39
CA GLY A 54 3.39 -21.73 5.60
C GLY A 54 4.11 -20.96 4.50
N ALA A 55 3.39 -20.38 3.51
CA ALA A 55 4.00 -19.59 2.45
C ALA A 55 4.86 -18.45 3.03
N ARG A 56 6.01 -18.20 2.39
CA ARG A 56 6.89 -17.06 2.69
C ARG A 56 6.38 -15.83 1.97
N VAL A 57 5.93 -14.82 2.71
CA VAL A 57 5.30 -13.61 2.17
C VAL A 57 6.11 -12.38 2.56
N LEU A 58 6.41 -11.53 1.58
CA LEU A 58 6.90 -10.18 1.81
C LEU A 58 5.72 -9.19 1.76
N ASP A 59 5.47 -8.50 2.87
CA ASP A 59 4.58 -7.33 2.90
C ASP A 59 5.44 -6.08 2.69
N LEU A 60 5.37 -5.52 1.48
CA LEU A 60 6.20 -4.42 1.00
C LEU A 60 5.52 -3.08 1.24
N ALA A 61 6.18 -2.19 1.97
CA ALA A 61 5.59 -0.99 2.57
C ALA A 61 4.43 -1.39 3.50
N CYS A 62 4.76 -2.24 4.49
CA CYS A 62 3.79 -2.89 5.36
C CYS A 62 3.11 -1.94 6.37
N GLY A 63 3.58 -0.69 6.46
CA GLY A 63 3.06 0.29 7.40
C GLY A 63 3.10 -0.21 8.84
N HIS A 64 2.02 0.00 9.57
CA HIS A 64 1.86 -0.46 10.96
C HIS A 64 1.48 -1.96 11.08
N GLY A 65 1.71 -2.74 10.02
CA GLY A 65 1.56 -4.20 10.06
C GLY A 65 0.14 -4.72 9.93
N ARG A 66 -0.79 -3.90 9.45
CA ARG A 66 -2.22 -4.24 9.32
C ARG A 66 -2.45 -5.56 8.57
N ILE A 67 -1.78 -5.75 7.44
CA ILE A 67 -1.86 -6.97 6.63
C ILE A 67 -0.87 -8.03 7.13
N ALA A 68 0.39 -7.66 7.37
CA ALA A 68 1.44 -8.59 7.81
C ALA A 68 1.03 -9.41 9.04
N ASN A 69 0.50 -8.76 10.08
CA ASN A 69 0.08 -9.44 11.31
C ASN A 69 -1.06 -10.44 11.07
N ARG A 70 -1.97 -10.13 10.15
CA ARG A 70 -3.10 -11.02 9.83
C ARG A 70 -2.69 -12.20 8.96
N LEU A 71 -1.74 -12.02 8.06
CA LEU A 71 -1.16 -13.13 7.30
C LEU A 71 -0.36 -14.06 8.20
N ALA A 72 0.39 -13.52 9.17
CA ALA A 72 1.09 -14.32 10.17
C ALA A 72 0.11 -15.09 11.06
N ALA A 73 -1.02 -14.50 11.46
CA ALA A 73 -2.08 -15.19 12.21
C ALA A 73 -2.71 -16.36 11.43
N ARG A 74 -2.66 -16.31 10.08
CA ARG A 74 -3.09 -17.40 9.19
C ARG A 74 -2.00 -18.46 8.95
N GLY A 75 -0.86 -18.37 9.67
CA GLY A 75 0.22 -19.35 9.64
C GLY A 75 1.22 -19.16 8.48
N HIS A 76 1.28 -17.98 7.86
CA HIS A 76 2.30 -17.67 6.87
C HIS A 76 3.59 -17.16 7.55
N ALA A 77 4.74 -17.40 6.91
CA ALA A 77 6.02 -16.85 7.33
C ALA A 77 6.17 -15.45 6.70
N VAL A 78 5.92 -14.40 7.48
CA VAL A 78 5.83 -13.03 6.95
C VAL A 78 7.06 -12.22 7.30
N THR A 79 7.63 -11.56 6.28
CA THR A 79 8.58 -10.44 6.43
C THR A 79 7.83 -9.16 6.06
N GLY A 80 7.83 -8.16 6.95
CA GLY A 80 7.29 -6.83 6.69
C GLY A 80 8.42 -5.83 6.52
N THR A 81 8.41 -5.02 5.45
CA THR A 81 9.37 -3.93 5.30
C THR A 81 8.68 -2.60 5.08
N ASP A 82 9.16 -1.57 5.77
CA ASP A 82 8.69 -0.19 5.64
C ASP A 82 9.83 0.78 5.93
N SER A 83 9.77 1.98 5.36
CA SER A 83 10.77 3.02 5.59
C SER A 83 10.56 3.76 6.92
N SER A 84 9.33 3.78 7.46
CA SER A 84 8.95 4.50 8.67
C SER A 84 9.28 3.72 9.95
N PRO A 85 10.20 4.20 10.79
CA PRO A 85 10.48 3.57 12.10
C PRO A 85 9.27 3.62 13.04
N ALA A 86 8.48 4.69 12.99
CA ALA A 86 7.27 4.86 13.81
C ALA A 86 6.25 3.77 13.49
N PHE A 87 6.01 3.53 12.21
CA PHE A 87 5.12 2.47 11.74
C PHE A 87 5.59 1.08 12.17
N LEU A 88 6.88 0.79 12.00
CA LEU A 88 7.43 -0.51 12.40
C LEU A 88 7.42 -0.72 13.91
N THR A 89 7.55 0.34 14.71
CA THR A 89 7.39 0.25 16.16
C THR A 89 5.97 -0.16 16.52
N ARG A 90 4.97 0.46 15.92
CA ARG A 90 3.56 0.11 16.09
C ARG A 90 3.28 -1.31 15.58
N ALA A 91 3.80 -1.68 14.41
CA ALA A 91 3.61 -3.01 13.83
C ALA A 91 4.09 -4.13 14.75
N ARG A 92 5.28 -3.96 15.38
CA ARG A 92 5.81 -4.92 16.37
C ARG A 92 4.96 -5.01 17.63
N ALA A 93 4.48 -3.87 18.13
CA ALA A 93 3.60 -3.85 19.30
C ALA A 93 2.28 -4.58 19.01
N ASP A 94 1.66 -4.34 17.85
CA ASP A 94 0.41 -4.98 17.44
C ASP A 94 0.61 -6.48 17.17
N ALA A 95 1.76 -6.90 16.60
CA ALA A 95 2.12 -8.31 16.43
C ALA A 95 2.22 -9.02 17.80
N SER A 96 2.91 -8.40 18.75
CA SER A 96 3.04 -8.92 20.11
C SER A 96 1.69 -9.06 20.81
N ALA A 97 0.84 -8.05 20.70
CA ALA A 97 -0.52 -8.06 21.27
C ALA A 97 -1.40 -9.17 20.68
N ARG A 98 -1.19 -9.51 19.40
CA ARG A 98 -1.90 -10.60 18.70
C ARG A 98 -1.24 -11.97 18.90
N GLY A 99 -0.08 -12.05 19.55
CA GLY A 99 0.67 -13.29 19.75
C GLY A 99 1.22 -13.90 18.45
N VAL A 100 1.50 -13.07 17.45
CA VAL A 100 2.04 -13.50 16.16
C VAL A 100 3.48 -13.04 15.97
N HIS A 101 4.22 -13.75 15.10
CA HIS A 101 5.59 -13.40 14.74
C HIS A 101 5.67 -12.91 13.30
N VAL A 102 6.24 -11.71 13.11
CA VAL A 102 6.56 -11.12 11.81
C VAL A 102 7.98 -10.58 11.86
N ASP A 103 8.80 -10.88 10.85
CA ASP A 103 10.15 -10.31 10.70
C ASP A 103 10.06 -8.90 10.13
N TYR A 104 9.96 -7.90 11.01
CA TYR A 104 9.87 -6.49 10.59
C TYR A 104 11.25 -5.88 10.38
N ARG A 105 11.50 -5.39 9.15
CA ARG A 105 12.76 -4.75 8.74
C ARG A 105 12.50 -3.32 8.26
N GLN A 106 13.33 -2.37 8.70
CA GLN A 106 13.35 -1.06 8.09
C GLN A 106 14.05 -1.14 6.73
N GLY A 107 13.41 -0.60 5.70
CA GLY A 107 13.96 -0.64 4.34
C GLY A 107 13.14 0.20 3.36
N ASP A 108 13.76 0.50 2.24
CA ASP A 108 13.13 1.23 1.13
C ASP A 108 12.75 0.24 0.03
N MET A 109 11.55 0.37 -0.52
CA MET A 109 11.08 -0.50 -1.62
C MET A 109 11.90 -0.34 -2.91
N ARG A 110 12.68 0.74 -3.02
CA ARG A 110 13.60 0.98 -4.14
C ARG A 110 14.86 0.11 -4.10
N ASP A 111 15.18 -0.44 -2.90
CA ASP A 111 16.38 -1.27 -2.69
C ASP A 111 16.03 -2.54 -1.91
N LEU A 112 15.53 -3.54 -2.63
CA LEU A 112 15.16 -4.83 -2.05
C LEU A 112 16.35 -5.79 -2.05
N PRO A 113 16.82 -6.27 -0.88
CA PRO A 113 18.02 -7.10 -0.78
C PRO A 113 17.78 -8.59 -1.13
N TRP A 114 16.55 -8.99 -1.38
CA TRP A 114 16.17 -10.40 -1.55
C TRP A 114 16.26 -10.87 -3.01
N ASP A 115 16.61 -12.14 -3.18
CA ASP A 115 16.66 -12.82 -4.48
C ASP A 115 16.05 -14.23 -4.36
N GLY A 116 14.88 -14.43 -4.95
CA GLY A 116 14.21 -15.72 -5.02
C GLY A 116 13.73 -16.27 -3.66
N GLU A 117 13.45 -15.40 -2.69
CA GLU A 117 13.16 -15.85 -1.33
C GLU A 117 11.68 -16.04 -1.01
N PHE A 118 10.79 -15.34 -1.70
CA PHE A 118 9.38 -15.29 -1.34
C PHE A 118 8.48 -16.05 -2.31
N ASP A 119 7.44 -16.67 -1.76
CA ASP A 119 6.33 -17.25 -2.51
C ASP A 119 5.40 -16.17 -3.04
N ALA A 120 5.25 -15.09 -2.27
CA ALA A 120 4.41 -13.97 -2.62
C ALA A 120 4.96 -12.65 -2.10
N VAL A 121 4.64 -11.57 -2.83
CA VAL A 121 4.83 -10.18 -2.40
C VAL A 121 3.47 -9.50 -2.38
N VAL A 122 3.18 -8.81 -1.29
CA VAL A 122 1.99 -7.98 -1.09
C VAL A 122 2.42 -6.53 -1.07
N ASN A 123 1.77 -5.67 -1.82
CA ASN A 123 1.87 -4.22 -1.69
C ASN A 123 0.44 -3.67 -1.67
N TRP A 124 0.02 -3.18 -0.52
CA TRP A 124 -1.38 -2.91 -0.23
C TRP A 124 -1.61 -1.47 0.19
N PHE A 125 -2.82 -0.96 0.00
CA PHE A 125 -3.26 0.37 0.39
C PHE A 125 -2.53 1.49 -0.36
N THR A 126 -2.43 1.37 -1.68
CA THR A 126 -1.80 2.36 -2.59
C THR A 126 -0.36 2.72 -2.20
N ALA A 127 0.42 1.74 -1.75
CA ALA A 127 1.81 1.99 -1.39
C ALA A 127 2.76 2.07 -2.62
N TYR A 128 2.31 1.69 -3.82
CA TYR A 128 3.05 1.78 -5.07
C TYR A 128 2.63 3.01 -5.89
N GLY A 129 3.60 3.69 -6.52
CA GLY A 129 3.35 4.83 -7.41
C GLY A 129 3.81 6.20 -6.89
N TYR A 130 4.59 6.24 -5.83
CA TYR A 130 5.06 7.49 -5.23
C TYR A 130 6.31 8.09 -5.91
N PHE A 131 6.96 7.35 -6.79
CA PHE A 131 8.20 7.78 -7.45
C PHE A 131 7.96 8.18 -8.90
N ASP A 132 9.03 8.63 -9.57
CA ASP A 132 9.03 8.76 -11.02
C ASP A 132 8.81 7.39 -11.70
N ASP A 133 8.51 7.41 -13.00
CA ASP A 133 8.13 6.19 -13.72
C ASP A 133 9.29 5.19 -13.83
N ASP A 134 10.53 5.64 -13.96
CA ASP A 134 11.71 4.76 -14.06
C ASP A 134 11.99 4.08 -12.74
N THR A 135 11.89 4.81 -11.64
CA THR A 135 12.01 4.30 -10.28
C THR A 135 10.87 3.32 -9.96
N ASN A 136 9.62 3.65 -10.30
CA ASN A 136 8.49 2.73 -10.13
C ASN A 136 8.71 1.42 -10.93
N ARG A 137 9.21 1.49 -12.16
CA ARG A 137 9.58 0.30 -12.95
C ARG A 137 10.72 -0.49 -12.30
N ALA A 138 11.71 0.19 -11.69
CA ALA A 138 12.79 -0.46 -10.95
C ALA A 138 12.28 -1.22 -9.72
N VAL A 139 11.31 -0.66 -9.00
CA VAL A 139 10.63 -1.35 -7.89
C VAL A 139 9.98 -2.65 -8.37
N LEU A 140 9.25 -2.66 -9.50
CA LEU A 140 8.67 -3.90 -10.04
C LEU A 140 9.73 -4.95 -10.39
N ARG A 141 10.88 -4.55 -10.94
CA ARG A 141 12.00 -5.47 -11.18
C ARG A 141 12.59 -6.02 -9.87
N GLY A 142 12.68 -5.18 -8.83
CA GLY A 142 13.10 -5.59 -7.50
C GLY A 142 12.14 -6.62 -6.89
N VAL A 143 10.84 -6.40 -7.03
CA VAL A 143 9.79 -7.34 -6.60
C VAL A 143 9.89 -8.66 -7.36
N ALA A 144 10.08 -8.62 -8.70
CA ALA A 144 10.29 -9.83 -9.48
C ALA A 144 11.51 -10.61 -9.00
N ARG A 145 12.63 -9.93 -8.71
CA ARG A 145 13.84 -10.56 -8.17
C ARG A 145 13.60 -11.20 -6.79
N ALA A 146 12.89 -10.53 -5.90
CA ALA A 146 12.61 -11.02 -4.54
C ALA A 146 11.74 -12.29 -4.52
N LEU A 147 10.86 -12.46 -5.50
CA LEU A 147 10.02 -13.64 -5.68
C LEU A 147 10.84 -14.82 -6.21
N ARG A 148 10.52 -16.03 -5.80
CA ARG A 148 10.97 -17.25 -6.47
C ARG A 148 10.29 -17.42 -7.85
N PRO A 149 10.86 -18.19 -8.81
CA PRO A 149 10.15 -18.52 -10.03
C PRO A 149 8.77 -19.11 -9.76
N GLY A 150 7.75 -18.62 -10.45
CA GLY A 150 6.34 -18.97 -10.21
C GLY A 150 5.70 -18.32 -9.00
N GLY A 151 6.42 -17.53 -8.20
CA GLY A 151 5.88 -16.72 -7.12
C GLY A 151 4.98 -15.60 -7.64
N ARG A 152 4.13 -15.03 -6.79
CA ARG A 152 3.11 -14.08 -7.20
C ARG A 152 3.24 -12.74 -6.47
N VAL A 153 2.87 -11.67 -7.15
CA VAL A 153 2.70 -10.34 -6.54
C VAL A 153 1.23 -9.94 -6.57
N ILE A 154 0.80 -9.24 -5.53
CA ILE A 154 -0.48 -8.52 -5.49
C ILE A 154 -0.22 -7.05 -5.18
N LEU A 155 -0.78 -6.16 -6.01
CA LEU A 155 -0.74 -4.72 -5.84
C LEU A 155 -2.16 -4.19 -5.69
N GLU A 156 -2.44 -3.41 -4.65
CA GLU A 156 -3.73 -2.74 -4.48
C GLU A 156 -3.55 -1.24 -4.60
N LEU A 157 -4.29 -0.64 -5.54
CA LEU A 157 -4.13 0.73 -6.00
C LEU A 157 -5.49 1.44 -6.11
N ASN A 158 -5.48 2.76 -6.15
CA ASN A 158 -6.65 3.51 -6.57
C ASN A 158 -7.02 3.16 -8.01
N ASN A 159 -8.28 2.84 -8.25
CA ASN A 159 -8.76 2.65 -9.63
C ASN A 159 -8.82 4.01 -10.33
N LEU A 160 -8.04 4.18 -11.40
CA LEU A 160 -7.99 5.42 -12.18
C LEU A 160 -9.39 5.89 -12.59
N THR A 161 -10.26 4.97 -13.01
CA THR A 161 -11.61 5.30 -13.48
C THR A 161 -12.47 5.88 -12.36
N SER A 162 -12.41 5.29 -11.16
CA SER A 162 -13.11 5.81 -9.99
C SER A 162 -12.50 7.13 -9.52
N ALA A 163 -11.17 7.23 -9.49
CA ALA A 163 -10.48 8.45 -9.13
C ALA A 163 -10.85 9.64 -10.03
N LEU A 164 -10.99 9.41 -11.34
CA LEU A 164 -11.42 10.45 -12.29
C LEU A 164 -12.88 10.86 -12.08
N ARG A 165 -13.79 9.91 -11.82
CA ARG A 165 -15.22 10.20 -11.62
C ARG A 165 -15.49 10.84 -10.26
N GLY A 166 -14.80 10.37 -9.24
CA GLY A 166 -14.98 10.79 -7.85
C GLY A 166 -14.02 11.88 -7.38
N HIS A 167 -13.27 12.51 -8.31
CA HIS A 167 -12.27 13.51 -7.93
C HIS A 167 -12.87 14.61 -7.05
N ARG A 168 -12.34 14.74 -5.85
CA ARG A 168 -12.65 15.82 -4.93
C ARG A 168 -11.41 16.69 -4.76
N PRO A 169 -11.47 17.97 -5.15
CA PRO A 169 -10.31 18.86 -5.07
C PRO A 169 -9.85 19.15 -3.64
N ALA A 170 -10.70 18.90 -2.66
CA ALA A 170 -10.36 19.01 -1.24
C ALA A 170 -11.19 18.05 -0.40
N ARG A 171 -10.62 17.59 0.71
CA ARG A 171 -11.32 16.87 1.78
C ARG A 171 -10.75 17.25 3.13
N VAL A 172 -11.55 17.07 4.18
CA VAL A 172 -11.15 17.22 5.58
C VAL A 172 -11.61 15.97 6.31
N ALA A 173 -10.72 15.40 7.13
CA ALA A 173 -11.04 14.34 8.06
C ALA A 173 -10.73 14.82 9.47
N VAL A 174 -11.65 14.59 10.40
CA VAL A 174 -11.58 15.04 11.79
C VAL A 174 -11.54 13.81 12.68
N HIS A 175 -10.57 13.75 13.57
CA HIS A 175 -10.43 12.76 14.62
C HIS A 175 -11.36 13.11 15.80
N ASP A 176 -11.73 12.15 16.62
CA ASP A 176 -12.68 12.35 17.74
C ASP A 176 -12.19 13.36 18.79
N ASP A 177 -10.87 13.56 18.92
CA ASP A 177 -10.26 14.55 19.82
C ASP A 177 -10.24 15.98 19.25
N GLY A 178 -10.69 16.17 18.01
CA GLY A 178 -10.74 17.45 17.33
C GLY A 178 -9.54 17.76 16.44
N ASP A 179 -8.51 16.93 16.44
CA ASP A 179 -7.42 17.00 15.47
C ASP A 179 -7.96 16.74 14.06
N LEU A 180 -7.33 17.33 13.05
CA LEU A 180 -7.79 17.16 11.66
C LEU A 180 -6.65 17.08 10.68
N PHE A 181 -6.91 16.46 9.53
CA PHE A 181 -6.13 16.75 8.34
C PHE A 181 -7.03 17.24 7.19
N ALA A 182 -6.44 18.12 6.37
CA ALA A 182 -7.06 18.63 5.17
C ALA A 182 -6.15 18.33 3.98
N ASP A 183 -6.72 17.69 2.95
CA ASP A 183 -6.05 17.44 1.68
C ASP A 183 -6.59 18.37 0.60
N ARG A 184 -5.70 18.93 -0.20
CA ARG A 184 -6.00 19.57 -1.49
C ARG A 184 -5.41 18.71 -2.59
N HIS A 185 -6.24 18.31 -3.55
CA HIS A 185 -5.86 17.40 -4.62
C HIS A 185 -5.88 18.10 -5.98
N HIS A 186 -4.86 17.84 -6.78
CA HIS A 186 -4.82 18.20 -8.18
C HIS A 186 -4.39 16.99 -9.02
N LEU A 187 -5.23 16.62 -9.99
CA LEU A 187 -4.90 15.56 -10.94
C LEU A 187 -4.25 16.18 -12.18
N ASP A 188 -3.01 15.78 -12.47
CA ASP A 188 -2.33 16.12 -13.71
C ASP A 188 -2.63 15.03 -14.77
N PRO A 189 -3.39 15.36 -15.82
CA PRO A 189 -3.76 14.39 -16.85
C PRO A 189 -2.58 14.02 -17.78
N LEU A 190 -1.53 14.84 -17.84
CA LEU A 190 -0.37 14.56 -18.69
C LEU A 190 0.55 13.51 -18.10
N THR A 191 0.66 13.48 -16.76
CA THR A 191 1.51 12.55 -16.05
C THR A 191 0.70 11.46 -15.33
N SER A 192 -0.64 11.56 -15.30
CA SER A 192 -1.54 10.72 -14.50
C SER A 192 -1.15 10.70 -13.02
N ARG A 193 -0.69 11.81 -12.48
CA ARG A 193 -0.33 11.94 -11.06
C ARG A 193 -1.39 12.73 -10.31
N LEU A 194 -1.84 12.15 -9.20
CA LEU A 194 -2.63 12.86 -8.20
C LEU A 194 -1.68 13.54 -7.24
N HIS A 195 -1.53 14.84 -7.37
CA HIS A 195 -0.79 15.67 -6.43
C HIS A 195 -1.66 15.98 -5.23
N ALA A 196 -1.11 15.85 -4.05
CA ALA A 196 -1.76 16.16 -2.79
C ALA A 196 -0.91 17.14 -1.99
N GLU A 197 -1.55 18.18 -1.45
CA GLU A 197 -1.05 19.02 -0.38
C GLU A 197 -1.85 18.70 0.87
N ARG A 198 -1.20 18.13 1.87
CA ARG A 198 -1.83 17.73 3.15
C ARG A 198 -1.42 18.68 4.25
N THR A 199 -2.38 19.23 4.94
CA THR A 199 -2.19 19.96 6.20
C THR A 199 -2.73 19.10 7.35
N VAL A 200 -1.85 18.76 8.29
CA VAL A 200 -2.21 18.09 9.54
C VAL A 200 -2.25 19.15 10.63
N VAL A 201 -3.34 19.18 11.39
CA VAL A 201 -3.47 19.98 12.60
C VAL A 201 -3.60 19.02 13.76
N ARG A 202 -2.63 19.05 14.67
CA ARG A 202 -2.56 18.19 15.85
C ARG A 202 -2.01 18.97 17.04
N ASP A 203 -2.65 18.84 18.20
CA ASP A 203 -2.26 19.53 19.44
C ASP A 203 -2.09 21.07 19.24
N GLY A 204 -2.95 21.67 18.39
CA GLY A 204 -2.92 23.10 18.06
C GLY A 204 -1.76 23.52 17.15
N ARG A 205 -1.02 22.59 16.57
CA ARG A 205 0.06 22.85 15.60
C ARG A 205 -0.35 22.40 14.21
N ALA A 206 -0.02 23.21 13.20
CA ALA A 206 -0.27 22.88 11.80
C ALA A 206 1.05 22.55 11.09
N ARG A 207 1.05 21.48 10.29
CA ARG A 207 2.16 21.08 9.41
C ARG A 207 1.61 20.79 8.02
N THR A 208 2.25 21.34 7.00
CA THR A 208 1.87 21.10 5.60
C THR A 208 3.00 20.44 4.85
N PHE A 209 2.66 19.45 4.01
CA PHE A 209 3.59 18.77 3.13
C PHE A 209 2.89 18.34 1.85
N SER A 210 3.67 18.07 0.80
CA SER A 210 3.15 17.70 -0.52
C SER A 210 3.71 16.34 -0.94
N PHE A 211 2.90 15.58 -1.64
CA PHE A 211 3.29 14.32 -2.27
C PHE A 211 2.47 14.09 -3.54
N HIS A 212 2.82 13.11 -4.31
CA HIS A 212 2.00 12.67 -5.43
C HIS A 212 1.89 11.14 -5.46
N VAL A 213 0.84 10.65 -6.11
CA VAL A 213 0.66 9.23 -6.40
C VAL A 213 0.34 9.06 -7.88
N ARG A 214 1.09 8.19 -8.56
CA ARG A 214 0.84 7.79 -9.94
C ARG A 214 -0.43 6.94 -9.99
N LEU A 215 -1.41 7.34 -10.78
CA LEU A 215 -2.61 6.55 -11.07
C LEU A 215 -2.37 5.76 -12.34
N PHE A 216 -2.66 4.46 -12.30
CA PHE A 216 -2.44 3.57 -13.43
C PHE A 216 -3.75 3.13 -14.07
N ALA A 217 -3.81 3.14 -15.40
CA ALA A 217 -4.76 2.29 -16.10
C ALA A 217 -4.29 0.83 -16.05
N PHE A 218 -5.21 -0.13 -15.92
CA PHE A 218 -4.85 -1.55 -15.86
C PHE A 218 -3.98 -2.02 -17.04
N PRO A 219 -4.28 -1.68 -18.32
CA PRO A 219 -3.43 -2.10 -19.43
C PRO A 219 -2.00 -1.58 -19.34
N GLU A 220 -1.81 -0.35 -18.88
CA GLU A 220 -0.48 0.24 -18.70
C GLU A 220 0.33 -0.51 -17.61
N LEU A 221 -0.28 -0.74 -16.44
CA LEU A 221 0.39 -1.45 -15.35
C LEU A 221 0.69 -2.91 -15.73
N ARG A 222 -0.22 -3.56 -16.46
CA ARG A 222 0.01 -4.89 -17.01
C ARG A 222 1.26 -4.92 -17.91
N ASP A 223 1.40 -3.95 -18.80
CA ASP A 223 2.56 -3.88 -19.70
C ASP A 223 3.87 -3.61 -18.94
N TRP A 224 3.81 -2.81 -17.86
CA TRP A 224 4.96 -2.62 -16.98
C TRP A 224 5.33 -3.92 -16.23
N LEU A 225 4.36 -4.65 -15.75
CA LEU A 225 4.57 -5.95 -15.09
C LEU A 225 5.18 -6.97 -16.08
N HIS A 226 4.68 -7.07 -17.32
CA HIS A 226 5.29 -7.91 -18.33
C HIS A 226 6.76 -7.55 -18.60
N THR A 227 7.05 -6.24 -18.70
CA THR A 227 8.42 -5.74 -18.89
C THR A 227 9.32 -6.07 -17.69
N ALA A 228 8.77 -6.16 -16.48
CA ALA A 228 9.50 -6.54 -15.26
C ALA A 228 9.68 -8.06 -15.09
N GLY A 229 9.15 -8.90 -16.00
CA GLY A 229 9.30 -10.36 -15.96
C GLY A 229 8.14 -11.11 -15.34
N PHE A 230 6.96 -10.49 -15.26
CA PHE A 230 5.73 -11.15 -14.80
C PHE A 230 4.88 -11.67 -15.96
N THR A 231 4.14 -12.72 -15.70
CA THR A 231 3.13 -13.33 -16.58
C THR A 231 1.79 -13.42 -15.84
N ASP A 232 0.76 -13.92 -16.52
CA ASP A 232 -0.57 -14.20 -15.91
C ASP A 232 -1.12 -13.00 -15.13
N VAL A 233 -1.04 -11.80 -15.74
CA VAL A 233 -1.49 -10.55 -15.09
C VAL A 233 -3.00 -10.46 -15.15
N SER A 234 -3.66 -10.38 -14.01
CA SER A 234 -5.12 -10.23 -13.86
C SER A 234 -5.49 -9.02 -13.01
N GLY A 235 -6.64 -8.41 -13.34
CA GLY A 235 -7.20 -7.27 -12.62
C GLY A 235 -8.50 -7.62 -11.91
N HIS A 236 -8.60 -7.20 -10.66
CA HIS A 236 -9.74 -7.45 -9.78
C HIS A 236 -10.20 -6.15 -9.11
N GLY A 237 -11.44 -6.12 -8.63
CA GLY A 237 -11.92 -5.11 -7.70
C GLY A 237 -11.60 -5.46 -6.25
N GLU A 238 -11.97 -4.58 -5.35
CA GLU A 238 -11.86 -4.77 -3.90
C GLU A 238 -12.76 -5.90 -3.35
N ASP A 239 -13.70 -6.39 -4.15
CA ASP A 239 -14.53 -7.56 -3.89
C ASP A 239 -13.87 -8.87 -4.35
N GLY A 240 -12.76 -8.76 -5.10
CA GLY A 240 -12.03 -9.87 -5.71
C GLY A 240 -12.65 -10.44 -6.98
N GLY A 241 -13.74 -9.86 -7.45
CA GLY A 241 -14.31 -10.13 -8.78
C GLY A 241 -13.48 -9.49 -9.90
N PRO A 242 -13.82 -9.71 -11.18
CA PRO A 242 -13.16 -9.04 -12.29
C PRO A 242 -13.21 -7.52 -12.15
N LEU A 243 -12.12 -6.83 -12.48
CA LEU A 243 -12.04 -5.37 -12.39
C LEU A 243 -13.16 -4.70 -13.23
N ARG A 244 -13.86 -3.78 -12.59
CA ARG A 244 -14.89 -2.95 -13.22
C ARG A 244 -14.59 -1.47 -13.03
N ALA A 245 -15.17 -0.64 -13.88
CA ALA A 245 -14.98 0.80 -13.83
C ALA A 245 -15.57 1.48 -12.57
N ASP A 246 -16.53 0.83 -11.90
CA ASP A 246 -17.21 1.31 -10.70
C ASP A 246 -16.55 0.87 -9.37
N HIS A 247 -15.54 0.00 -9.43
CA HIS A 247 -14.72 -0.31 -8.25
C HIS A 247 -13.87 0.87 -7.84
N ASP A 248 -13.76 1.15 -6.54
CA ASP A 248 -12.89 2.21 -6.01
C ASP A 248 -11.42 1.79 -6.03
N ARG A 249 -11.15 0.50 -5.88
CA ARG A 249 -9.81 -0.06 -5.85
C ARG A 249 -9.56 -0.97 -7.05
N MET A 250 -8.34 -0.95 -7.53
CA MET A 250 -7.82 -1.88 -8.51
C MET A 250 -6.82 -2.81 -7.83
N VAL A 251 -7.12 -4.10 -7.82
CA VAL A 251 -6.24 -5.16 -7.30
C VAL A 251 -5.63 -5.90 -8.49
N VAL A 252 -4.32 -5.88 -8.61
CA VAL A 252 -3.60 -6.53 -9.72
C VAL A 252 -2.78 -7.69 -9.17
N VAL A 253 -2.96 -8.86 -9.75
CA VAL A 253 -2.18 -10.07 -9.44
C VAL A 253 -1.36 -10.44 -10.66
N ALA A 254 -0.09 -10.78 -10.43
CA ALA A 254 0.81 -11.25 -11.48
C ALA A 254 1.73 -12.35 -10.97
N ARG A 255 2.20 -13.23 -11.86
CA ARG A 255 3.11 -14.34 -11.54
C ARG A 255 4.49 -14.08 -12.12
N ARG A 256 5.56 -14.28 -11.33
CA ARG A 256 6.93 -14.29 -11.84
C ARG A 256 7.10 -15.46 -12.84
N ALA A 257 7.65 -15.15 -14.00
CA ALA A 257 8.01 -16.14 -15.03
C ALA A 257 9.06 -17.16 -14.52
#